data_737d0ea71653b7d0760496dc8599f756
#
_entry.id   737d0ea71653b7d0760496dc8599f756
#
_cell.length_a   1.000
_cell.length_b   1.000
_cell.length_c   1.000
_cell.angle_alpha   90.00
_cell.angle_beta   90.00
_cell.angle_gamma   90.00
#
_symmetry.space_group_name_H-M   'P 1'
#
loop_
_entity.id
_entity.type
_entity.pdbx_description
1 polymer ?
#
loop_
_entity_poly.entity_id
_entity_poly.type
_entity_poly.pdbx_seq_one_letter_code
_entity_poly.pdbx_strand_id
1 'polypeptide(L)'
;ELLKDVYFQLFPDIEDVIVKNFKINADESDQFPDDAPFVFTNSIYVLFVKDKNLVNPVNFSMMSDGAKRVFMILTKIIVSSVSNISLIAIEEPENSVHPGLFQAYIQIISQLLDDCKVIITSHSPYIISYLNPSWLHVGMNRKPGVAEFFAFKKSGQKQLENDAAELNMSMGDYLFSMLADSESNISDYLECDVDE
;
A
#
# COMPACT_ATOMS: atom_id res chain seq x y z
N GLU A 1 -11.03 -1.23 -17.59
CA GLU A 1 -10.06 -0.55 -18.47
C GLU A 1 -9.04 0.21 -17.62
N LEU A 2 -9.46 1.18 -16.79
CA LEU A 2 -8.58 2.02 -15.97
C LEU A 2 -7.53 1.21 -15.15
N LEU A 3 -7.94 0.08 -14.54
CA LEU A 3 -7.00 -0.78 -13.80
C LEU A 3 -5.90 -1.34 -14.70
N LYS A 4 -6.25 -1.75 -15.92
CA LYS A 4 -5.26 -2.25 -16.90
C LYS A 4 -4.30 -1.15 -17.28
N ASP A 5 -4.81 0.05 -17.59
CA ASP A 5 -3.99 1.17 -18.03
C ASP A 5 -2.93 1.54 -17.00
N VAL A 6 -3.33 1.68 -15.72
CA VAL A 6 -2.39 2.04 -14.64
C VAL A 6 -1.45 0.89 -14.25
N TYR A 7 -1.94 -0.36 -14.31
CA TYR A 7 -1.13 -1.52 -13.97
C TYR A 7 -0.04 -1.79 -15.03
N PHE A 8 -0.37 -1.61 -16.33
CA PHE A 8 0.58 -1.78 -17.43
C PHE A 8 1.66 -0.69 -17.48
N GLN A 9 1.37 0.51 -16.95
CA GLN A 9 2.41 1.53 -16.75
C GLN A 9 3.50 1.07 -15.77
N LEU A 10 3.11 0.33 -14.73
CA LEU A 10 4.03 -0.19 -13.73
C LEU A 10 4.71 -1.49 -14.16
N PHE A 11 4.04 -2.29 -14.98
CA PHE A 11 4.51 -3.59 -15.47
C PHE A 11 4.42 -3.65 -17.00
N PRO A 12 5.35 -3.00 -17.71
CA PRO A 12 5.27 -2.81 -19.16
C PRO A 12 5.41 -4.11 -19.95
N ASP A 13 5.86 -5.20 -19.35
CA ASP A 13 5.92 -6.52 -19.97
C ASP A 13 4.56 -7.25 -19.96
N ILE A 14 3.61 -6.79 -19.18
CA ILE A 14 2.27 -7.34 -19.15
C ILE A 14 1.44 -6.71 -20.27
N GLU A 15 0.91 -7.55 -21.16
CA GLU A 15 0.05 -7.14 -22.27
C GLU A 15 -1.43 -7.16 -21.93
N ASP A 16 -1.86 -8.12 -21.11
CA ASP A 16 -3.26 -8.25 -20.73
C ASP A 16 -3.46 -8.99 -19.41
N VAL A 17 -4.57 -8.69 -18.74
CA VAL A 17 -5.10 -9.43 -17.60
C VAL A 17 -6.48 -9.95 -17.96
N ILE A 18 -6.62 -11.26 -17.99
CA ILE A 18 -7.78 -11.98 -18.49
C ILE A 18 -8.50 -12.65 -17.33
N VAL A 19 -9.80 -12.39 -17.19
CA VAL A 19 -10.66 -13.09 -16.23
C VAL A 19 -11.36 -14.23 -16.96
N LYS A 20 -11.13 -15.47 -16.51
CA LYS A 20 -11.86 -16.64 -17.02
C LYS A 20 -12.83 -17.15 -15.95
N ASN A 21 -14.05 -17.44 -16.39
CA ASN A 21 -15.06 -18.07 -15.57
C ASN A 21 -15.08 -19.58 -15.85
N PHE A 22 -14.93 -20.38 -14.81
CA PHE A 22 -15.05 -21.83 -14.85
C PHE A 22 -16.31 -22.23 -14.07
N LYS A 23 -17.21 -22.93 -14.74
CA LYS A 23 -18.39 -23.51 -14.04
C LYS A 23 -17.98 -24.76 -13.29
N ILE A 24 -18.38 -24.83 -12.03
CA ILE A 24 -18.25 -26.04 -11.23
C ILE A 24 -19.55 -26.84 -11.44
N ASN A 25 -19.44 -28.02 -12.01
CA ASN A 25 -20.56 -28.97 -12.00
C ASN A 25 -20.58 -29.61 -10.61
N ALA A 26 -21.42 -29.11 -9.70
CA ALA A 26 -21.76 -29.84 -8.50
C ALA A 26 -22.64 -31.00 -8.91
N ASP A 27 -22.35 -32.22 -8.45
CA ASP A 27 -23.25 -33.35 -8.60
C ASP A 27 -24.53 -33.04 -7.82
N GLU A 28 -25.69 -33.48 -8.36
CA GLU A 28 -27.00 -33.27 -7.71
C GLU A 28 -27.10 -33.87 -6.29
N SER A 29 -26.12 -34.68 -5.89
CA SER A 29 -26.01 -35.25 -4.54
C SER A 29 -25.48 -34.25 -3.48
N ASP A 30 -24.88 -33.15 -3.89
CA ASP A 30 -24.29 -32.16 -2.99
C ASP A 30 -25.27 -31.00 -2.71
N GLN A 31 -26.54 -31.32 -2.44
CA GLN A 31 -27.51 -30.31 -2.02
C GLN A 31 -27.20 -29.85 -0.60
N PHE A 32 -26.78 -28.61 -0.50
CA PHE A 32 -26.64 -27.92 0.79
C PHE A 32 -28.06 -27.65 1.35
N PRO A 33 -28.22 -27.67 2.68
CA PRO A 33 -29.50 -27.29 3.30
C PRO A 33 -29.94 -25.89 2.85
N ASP A 34 -31.22 -25.69 2.61
CA ASP A 34 -31.81 -24.42 2.18
C ASP A 34 -31.57 -23.26 3.18
N ASP A 35 -31.21 -23.59 4.43
CA ASP A 35 -30.91 -22.67 5.52
C ASP A 35 -29.42 -22.44 5.75
N ALA A 36 -28.55 -22.87 4.81
CA ALA A 36 -27.11 -22.64 4.92
C ALA A 36 -26.80 -21.11 4.93
N PRO A 37 -25.97 -20.63 5.87
CA PRO A 37 -25.71 -19.20 6.06
C PRO A 37 -24.82 -18.59 4.96
N PHE A 38 -24.52 -19.31 3.87
CA PHE A 38 -23.65 -18.87 2.78
C PHE A 38 -24.24 -19.29 1.43
N VAL A 39 -23.99 -18.45 0.44
CA VAL A 39 -24.37 -18.70 -0.96
C VAL A 39 -23.17 -19.30 -1.68
N PHE A 40 -23.33 -20.51 -2.20
CA PHE A 40 -22.34 -21.12 -3.09
C PHE A 40 -22.58 -20.67 -4.53
N THR A 41 -21.53 -20.20 -5.20
CA THR A 41 -21.60 -19.90 -6.62
C THR A 41 -21.09 -21.11 -7.41
N ASN A 42 -21.79 -21.49 -8.46
CA ASN A 42 -21.35 -22.54 -9.39
C ASN A 42 -20.22 -22.09 -10.32
N SER A 43 -19.50 -21.03 -9.95
CA SER A 43 -18.51 -20.43 -10.81
C SER A 43 -17.26 -20.01 -10.05
N ILE A 44 -16.10 -20.36 -10.58
CA ILE A 44 -14.81 -19.87 -10.13
C ILE A 44 -14.27 -18.88 -11.17
N TYR A 45 -13.88 -17.71 -10.73
CA TYR A 45 -13.20 -16.72 -11.57
C TYR A 45 -11.69 -16.82 -11.33
N VAL A 46 -10.95 -17.03 -12.41
CA VAL A 46 -9.49 -17.16 -12.39
C VAL A 46 -8.88 -16.08 -13.24
N LEU A 47 -7.90 -15.37 -12.69
CA LEU A 47 -7.12 -14.36 -13.39
C LEU A 47 -5.92 -15.00 -14.07
N PHE A 48 -5.74 -14.66 -15.36
CA PHE A 48 -4.57 -15.00 -16.15
C PHE A 48 -3.87 -13.73 -16.60
N VAL A 49 -2.56 -13.78 -16.71
CA VAL A 49 -1.71 -12.69 -17.20
C VAL A 49 -1.08 -13.11 -18.51
N LYS A 50 -1.19 -12.26 -19.51
CA LYS A 50 -0.45 -12.37 -20.76
C LYS A 50 0.78 -11.47 -20.68
N ASP A 51 1.95 -12.09 -20.68
CA ASP A 51 3.25 -11.42 -20.65
C ASP A 51 3.89 -11.50 -22.03
N LYS A 52 4.56 -10.43 -22.50
CA LYS A 52 5.22 -10.34 -23.81
C LYS A 52 6.28 -11.41 -24.01
N ASN A 53 6.91 -11.84 -22.93
CA ASN A 53 8.01 -12.79 -22.95
C ASN A 53 7.55 -14.26 -22.85
N LEU A 54 6.23 -14.49 -22.70
CA LEU A 54 5.67 -15.83 -22.54
C LEU A 54 4.75 -16.21 -23.70
N VAL A 55 4.86 -17.46 -24.16
CA VAL A 55 4.03 -17.97 -25.28
C VAL A 55 2.57 -18.11 -24.85
N ASN A 56 2.32 -18.54 -23.61
CA ASN A 56 0.97 -18.78 -23.09
C ASN A 56 0.70 -17.89 -21.87
N PRO A 57 -0.55 -17.45 -21.69
CA PRO A 57 -0.94 -16.78 -20.47
C PRO A 57 -0.71 -17.66 -19.24
N VAL A 58 -0.18 -17.07 -18.18
CA VAL A 58 0.07 -17.74 -16.89
C VAL A 58 -1.00 -17.37 -15.88
N ASN A 59 -1.24 -18.25 -14.91
CA ASN A 59 -2.14 -17.94 -13.82
C ASN A 59 -1.57 -16.78 -13.00
N PHE A 60 -2.42 -15.80 -12.62
CA PHE A 60 -2.01 -14.64 -11.84
C PHE A 60 -1.33 -15.01 -10.51
N SER A 61 -1.68 -16.15 -9.92
CA SER A 61 -1.02 -16.66 -8.71
C SER A 61 0.49 -16.91 -8.87
N MET A 62 0.95 -17.10 -10.11
CA MET A 62 2.37 -17.31 -10.44
C MET A 62 3.16 -16.01 -10.58
N MET A 63 2.50 -14.86 -10.55
CA MET A 63 3.16 -13.56 -10.55
C MET A 63 3.93 -13.34 -9.24
N SER A 64 4.93 -12.44 -9.29
CA SER A 64 5.65 -12.03 -8.07
C SER A 64 4.68 -11.45 -7.04
N ASP A 65 5.03 -11.58 -5.75
CA ASP A 65 4.19 -11.06 -4.66
C ASP A 65 4.00 -9.55 -4.77
N GLY A 66 5.03 -8.82 -5.18
CA GLY A 66 4.94 -7.38 -5.43
C GLY A 66 3.95 -7.04 -6.54
N ALA A 67 3.98 -7.75 -7.67
CA ALA A 67 3.04 -7.53 -8.76
C ALA A 67 1.58 -7.82 -8.33
N LYS A 68 1.37 -8.92 -7.60
CA LYS A 68 0.06 -9.25 -7.03
C LYS A 68 -0.43 -8.20 -6.05
N ARG A 69 0.44 -7.72 -5.17
CA ARG A 69 0.12 -6.71 -4.16
C ARG A 69 -0.28 -5.38 -4.80
N VAL A 70 0.53 -4.89 -5.74
CA VAL A 70 0.22 -3.67 -6.50
C VAL A 70 -1.14 -3.79 -7.20
N PHE A 71 -1.40 -4.90 -7.88
CA PHE A 71 -2.68 -5.15 -8.54
C PHE A 71 -3.86 -5.09 -7.55
N MET A 72 -3.73 -5.74 -6.40
CA MET A 72 -4.78 -5.76 -5.37
C MET A 72 -5.05 -4.38 -4.78
N ILE A 73 -4.00 -3.59 -4.49
CA ILE A 73 -4.14 -2.25 -3.93
C ILE A 73 -4.79 -1.30 -4.95
N LEU A 74 -4.31 -1.29 -6.20
CA LEU A 74 -4.91 -0.49 -7.27
C LEU A 74 -6.38 -0.87 -7.51
N THR A 75 -6.70 -2.17 -7.49
CA THR A 75 -8.10 -2.65 -7.61
C THR A 75 -8.96 -2.10 -6.47
N LYS A 76 -8.48 -2.18 -5.22
CA LYS A 76 -9.21 -1.66 -4.06
C LYS A 76 -9.45 -0.15 -4.18
N ILE A 77 -8.44 0.63 -4.58
CA ILE A 77 -8.56 2.08 -4.75
C ILE A 77 -9.60 2.40 -5.83
N ILE A 78 -9.53 1.76 -6.99
CA ILE A 78 -10.47 1.99 -8.09
C ILE A 78 -11.90 1.59 -7.69
N VAL A 79 -12.09 0.46 -7.03
CA VAL A 79 -13.42 0.04 -6.53
C VAL A 79 -13.93 1.02 -5.48
N SER A 80 -13.07 1.54 -4.62
CA SER A 80 -13.42 2.50 -3.59
C SER A 80 -13.88 3.84 -4.17
N SER A 81 -13.24 4.32 -5.23
CA SER A 81 -13.64 5.55 -5.91
C SER A 81 -15.04 5.42 -6.54
N VAL A 82 -15.34 4.27 -7.15
CA VAL A 82 -16.69 3.98 -7.71
C VAL A 82 -17.74 3.82 -6.61
N SER A 83 -17.34 3.36 -5.42
CA SER A 83 -18.24 3.10 -4.28
C SER A 83 -18.40 4.31 -3.35
N ASN A 84 -17.87 5.49 -3.70
CA ASN A 84 -17.87 6.71 -2.89
C ASN A 84 -17.33 6.51 -1.46
N ILE A 85 -16.26 5.71 -1.33
CA ILE A 85 -15.58 5.52 -0.05
C ILE A 85 -14.71 6.74 0.23
N SER A 86 -14.89 7.35 1.41
CA SER A 86 -14.22 8.60 1.78
C SER A 86 -12.83 8.41 2.43
N LEU A 87 -12.52 7.19 2.89
CA LEU A 87 -11.26 6.88 3.57
C LEU A 87 -10.80 5.46 3.26
N ILE A 88 -9.52 5.32 2.90
CA ILE A 88 -8.83 4.03 2.69
C ILE A 88 -7.63 3.97 3.62
N ALA A 89 -7.44 2.85 4.30
CA ALA A 89 -6.20 2.54 5.01
C ALA A 89 -5.41 1.47 4.23
N ILE A 90 -4.13 1.73 4.00
CA ILE A 90 -3.20 0.84 3.31
C ILE A 90 -2.01 0.58 4.23
N GLU A 91 -1.82 -0.67 4.60
CA GLU A 91 -0.71 -1.10 5.45
C GLU A 91 0.46 -1.52 4.56
N GLU A 92 1.62 -0.91 4.81
CA GLU A 92 2.90 -1.24 4.16
C GLU A 92 2.80 -1.46 2.63
N PRO A 93 2.35 -0.45 1.84
CA PRO A 93 2.17 -0.62 0.38
C PRO A 93 3.46 -0.99 -0.35
N GLU A 94 4.62 -0.71 0.25
CA GLU A 94 5.95 -1.03 -0.27
C GLU A 94 6.34 -2.49 -0.15
N ASN A 95 5.67 -3.26 0.69
CA ASN A 95 6.04 -4.66 0.92
C ASN A 95 6.08 -5.45 -0.39
N SER A 96 7.24 -6.09 -0.65
CA SER A 96 7.51 -6.86 -1.86
C SER A 96 7.53 -6.04 -3.17
N VAL A 97 7.40 -4.71 -3.11
CA VAL A 97 7.49 -3.82 -4.28
C VAL A 97 8.94 -3.37 -4.45
N HIS A 98 9.46 -3.50 -5.67
CA HIS A 98 10.83 -3.06 -5.95
C HIS A 98 10.96 -1.54 -5.75
N PRO A 99 11.99 -1.04 -5.03
CA PRO A 99 12.14 0.39 -4.74
C PRO A 99 12.08 1.30 -5.98
N GLY A 100 12.66 0.88 -7.10
CA GLY A 100 12.62 1.63 -8.36
C GLY A 100 11.22 1.78 -8.98
N LEU A 101 10.27 0.94 -8.59
CA LEU A 101 8.87 1.01 -9.03
C LEU A 101 8.03 1.88 -8.08
N PHE A 102 8.48 2.05 -6.85
CA PHE A 102 7.67 2.59 -5.77
C PHE A 102 7.24 4.04 -6.02
N GLN A 103 8.12 4.89 -6.56
CA GLN A 103 7.79 6.29 -6.86
C GLN A 103 6.64 6.39 -7.87
N ALA A 104 6.72 5.66 -8.98
CA ALA A 104 5.65 5.65 -9.98
C ALA A 104 4.34 5.08 -9.39
N TYR A 105 4.45 4.07 -8.56
CA TYR A 105 3.31 3.47 -7.86
C TYR A 105 2.60 4.45 -6.93
N ILE A 106 3.31 5.20 -6.09
CA ILE A 106 2.72 6.22 -5.22
C ILE A 106 2.11 7.36 -6.04
N GLN A 107 2.73 7.77 -7.14
CA GLN A 107 2.15 8.77 -8.04
C GLN A 107 0.82 8.31 -8.64
N ILE A 108 0.73 7.05 -9.08
CA ILE A 108 -0.52 6.47 -9.60
C ILE A 108 -1.58 6.42 -8.50
N ILE A 109 -1.23 5.97 -7.29
CA ILE A 109 -2.15 6.00 -6.15
C ILE A 109 -2.70 7.41 -5.95
N SER A 110 -1.84 8.42 -5.89
CA SER A 110 -2.26 9.82 -5.69
C SER A 110 -3.20 10.32 -6.78
N GLN A 111 -3.02 9.89 -8.03
CA GLN A 111 -3.90 10.25 -9.14
C GLN A 111 -5.27 9.56 -9.09
N LEU A 112 -5.33 8.35 -8.52
CA LEU A 112 -6.56 7.56 -8.44
C LEU A 112 -7.44 7.93 -7.25
N LEU A 113 -6.90 8.65 -6.27
CA LEU A 113 -7.60 8.90 -5.00
C LEU A 113 -8.68 9.97 -5.07
N ASP A 114 -8.61 10.87 -6.05
CA ASP A 114 -9.55 11.97 -6.20
C ASP A 114 -9.86 12.64 -4.84
N ASP A 115 -11.11 12.60 -4.36
CA ASP A 115 -11.53 13.13 -3.05
C ASP A 115 -11.38 12.12 -1.88
N CYS A 116 -10.86 10.92 -2.13
CA CYS A 116 -10.69 9.89 -1.10
C CYS A 116 -9.44 10.16 -0.25
N LYS A 117 -9.60 10.18 1.07
CA LYS A 117 -8.47 10.26 2.01
C LYS A 117 -7.78 8.91 2.14
N VAL A 118 -6.45 8.93 2.25
CA VAL A 118 -5.68 7.70 2.46
C VAL A 118 -4.81 7.82 3.70
N ILE A 119 -4.85 6.78 4.52
CA ILE A 119 -3.89 6.55 5.60
C ILE A 119 -2.96 5.44 5.13
N ILE A 120 -1.66 5.70 5.17
CA ILE A 120 -0.62 4.72 4.85
C ILE A 120 0.21 4.48 6.10
N THR A 121 0.39 3.21 6.48
CA THR A 121 1.39 2.82 7.48
C THR A 121 2.60 2.23 6.78
N SER A 122 3.80 2.54 7.26
CA SER A 122 5.04 2.08 6.68
C SER A 122 6.16 1.99 7.69
N HIS A 123 7.05 1.03 7.46
CA HIS A 123 8.33 0.88 8.14
C HIS A 123 9.52 1.10 7.18
N SER A 124 9.29 1.77 6.04
CA SER A 124 10.32 1.97 5.02
C SER A 124 10.78 3.42 4.93
N PRO A 125 12.09 3.69 5.07
CA PRO A 125 12.65 5.02 4.89
C PRO A 125 12.41 5.58 3.47
N TYR A 126 12.26 4.72 2.48
CA TYR A 126 11.97 5.13 1.10
C TYR A 126 10.64 5.85 0.95
N ILE A 127 9.59 5.42 1.65
CA ILE A 127 8.28 6.08 1.62
C ILE A 127 8.39 7.53 2.07
N ILE A 128 9.10 7.77 3.17
CA ILE A 128 9.26 9.10 3.75
C ILE A 128 9.89 10.07 2.74
N SER A 129 10.84 9.59 1.94
CA SER A 129 11.51 10.40 0.93
C SER A 129 10.61 10.85 -0.24
N TYR A 130 9.47 10.19 -0.43
CA TYR A 130 8.51 10.51 -1.52
C TYR A 130 7.25 11.23 -1.05
N LEU A 131 7.02 11.32 0.26
CA LEU A 131 5.85 11.97 0.82
C LEU A 131 6.18 13.39 1.30
N ASN A 132 5.17 14.26 1.32
CA ASN A 132 5.32 15.57 1.92
C ASN A 132 5.49 15.40 3.46
N PRO A 133 6.54 15.96 4.07
CA PRO A 133 6.78 15.84 5.50
C PRO A 133 5.60 16.29 6.37
N SER A 134 4.77 17.23 5.89
CA SER A 134 3.58 17.70 6.61
C SER A 134 2.48 16.63 6.74
N TRP A 135 2.57 15.53 6.01
CA TRP A 135 1.62 14.41 6.08
C TRP A 135 2.12 13.29 6.97
N LEU A 136 3.38 13.37 7.42
CA LEU A 136 3.98 12.32 8.23
C LEU A 136 3.53 12.43 9.70
N HIS A 137 3.23 11.27 10.26
CA HIS A 137 2.96 11.11 11.69
C HIS A 137 3.81 9.95 12.22
N VAL A 138 4.40 10.15 13.38
CA VAL A 138 5.18 9.11 14.06
C VAL A 138 4.31 8.44 15.11
N GLY A 139 4.17 7.12 15.01
CA GLY A 139 3.49 6.30 16.00
C GLY A 139 4.44 5.93 17.14
N MET A 140 4.08 6.22 18.38
CA MET A 140 4.87 5.94 19.56
C MET A 140 4.04 5.25 20.65
N ASN A 141 4.64 4.31 21.36
CA ASN A 141 4.05 3.66 22.53
C ASN A 141 4.57 4.34 23.81
N ARG A 142 4.00 5.48 24.19
CA ARG A 142 4.38 6.18 25.44
C ARG A 142 3.83 5.52 26.71
N LYS A 143 2.70 4.85 26.57
CA LYS A 143 2.03 4.13 27.68
C LYS A 143 1.77 2.70 27.26
N PRO A 144 1.88 1.72 28.15
CA PRO A 144 1.59 0.33 27.84
C PRO A 144 0.19 0.17 27.21
N GLY A 145 0.12 -0.40 26.01
CA GLY A 145 -1.14 -0.68 25.29
C GLY A 145 -1.78 0.52 24.60
N VAL A 146 -1.13 1.69 24.59
CA VAL A 146 -1.64 2.90 23.90
C VAL A 146 -0.65 3.35 22.84
N ALA A 147 -1.07 3.33 21.58
CA ALA A 147 -0.34 3.94 20.47
C ALA A 147 -0.83 5.38 20.28
N GLU A 148 0.10 6.33 20.29
CA GLU A 148 -0.15 7.74 20.03
C GLU A 148 0.56 8.15 18.73
N PHE A 149 -0.06 9.05 17.96
CA PHE A 149 0.47 9.51 16.68
C PHE A 149 0.73 11.01 16.72
N PHE A 150 1.95 11.40 16.41
CA PHE A 150 2.41 12.78 16.49
C PHE A 150 2.81 13.32 15.12
N ALA A 151 2.29 14.49 14.75
CA ALA A 151 2.73 15.23 13.59
C ALA A 151 4.08 15.91 13.86
N PHE A 152 4.80 16.27 12.79
CA PHE A 152 6.01 17.07 12.91
C PHE A 152 5.67 18.54 13.10
N LYS A 153 6.37 19.23 14.04
CA LYS A 153 6.38 20.70 14.08
C LYS A 153 6.91 21.27 12.78
N LYS A 154 6.41 22.40 12.32
CA LYS A 154 6.95 23.07 11.13
C LYS A 154 8.45 23.38 11.23
N SER A 155 8.92 23.76 12.43
CA SER A 155 10.36 23.92 12.72
C SER A 155 11.09 22.59 12.73
N GLY A 156 10.46 21.54 13.29
CA GLY A 156 11.02 20.20 13.38
C GLY A 156 11.27 19.55 12.02
N GLN A 157 10.39 19.76 11.04
CA GLN A 157 10.60 19.26 9.67
C GLN A 157 11.88 19.81 9.06
N LYS A 158 12.07 21.15 9.11
CA LYS A 158 13.28 21.79 8.60
C LYS A 158 14.55 21.36 9.35
N GLN A 159 14.43 21.19 10.66
CA GLN A 159 15.54 20.73 11.47
C GLN A 159 15.91 19.31 11.09
N LEU A 160 14.93 18.40 10.96
CA LEU A 160 15.15 17.02 10.52
C LEU A 160 15.85 16.94 9.16
N GLU A 161 15.43 17.77 8.19
CA GLU A 161 16.07 17.86 6.87
C GLU A 161 17.53 18.32 6.97
N ASN A 162 17.81 19.34 7.80
CA ASN A 162 19.16 19.86 7.98
C ASN A 162 20.07 18.84 8.67
N ASP A 163 19.59 18.24 9.75
CA ASP A 163 20.36 17.26 10.54
C ASP A 163 20.68 16.01 9.70
N ALA A 164 19.73 15.55 8.87
CA ALA A 164 19.96 14.50 7.90
C ALA A 164 21.02 14.88 6.85
N ALA A 165 20.94 16.11 6.32
CA ALA A 165 21.88 16.61 5.33
C ALA A 165 23.31 16.73 5.89
N GLU A 166 23.48 17.17 7.14
CA GLU A 166 24.77 17.23 7.83
C GLU A 166 25.45 15.85 7.93
N LEU A 167 24.64 14.79 8.08
CA LEU A 167 25.12 13.41 8.12
C LEU A 167 25.21 12.73 6.76
N ASN A 168 24.91 13.45 5.65
CA ASN A 168 24.78 12.91 4.30
C ASN A 168 23.79 11.74 4.20
N MET A 169 22.71 11.79 4.96
CA MET A 169 21.62 10.81 4.96
C MET A 169 20.38 11.39 4.27
N SER A 170 19.51 10.50 3.76
CA SER A 170 18.16 10.91 3.43
C SER A 170 17.36 11.22 4.71
N MET A 171 16.35 12.09 4.64
CA MET A 171 15.47 12.38 5.77
C MET A 171 14.81 11.09 6.30
N GLY A 172 14.45 10.16 5.41
CA GLY A 172 13.89 8.87 5.79
C GLY A 172 14.86 8.00 6.56
N ASP A 173 16.10 7.83 6.07
CA ASP A 173 17.12 7.03 6.74
C ASP A 173 17.48 7.62 8.12
N TYR A 174 17.60 8.96 8.18
CA TYR A 174 17.88 9.65 9.44
C TYR A 174 16.75 9.43 10.45
N LEU A 175 15.50 9.64 10.06
CA LEU A 175 14.34 9.41 10.93
C LEU A 175 14.30 7.96 11.42
N PHE A 176 14.55 6.98 10.55
CA PHE A 176 14.58 5.57 10.94
C PHE A 176 15.74 5.25 11.87
N SER A 177 16.91 5.85 11.69
CA SER A 177 18.02 5.68 12.62
C SER A 177 17.68 6.20 14.03
N MET A 178 16.99 7.33 14.11
CA MET A 178 16.52 7.87 15.38
C MET A 178 15.47 6.99 16.06
N LEU A 179 14.53 6.43 15.28
CA LEU A 179 13.50 5.52 15.82
C LEU A 179 14.09 4.19 16.30
N ALA A 180 15.20 3.76 15.75
CA ALA A 180 15.91 2.54 16.16
C ALA A 180 16.81 2.78 17.41
N ASP A 181 17.19 4.01 17.67
CA ASP A 181 18.03 4.40 18.79
C ASP A 181 17.17 4.83 19.97
N SER A 182 17.21 4.07 21.07
CA SER A 182 16.45 4.35 22.28
C SER A 182 16.92 5.62 23.03
N GLU A 183 18.10 6.14 22.69
CA GLU A 183 18.67 7.35 23.31
C GLU A 183 18.33 8.62 22.51
N SER A 184 17.86 8.48 21.27
CA SER A 184 17.52 9.62 20.42
C SER A 184 16.22 10.29 20.86
N ASN A 185 16.22 11.63 20.90
CA ASN A 185 15.04 12.39 21.30
C ASN A 185 14.22 12.86 20.10
N ILE A 186 13.50 11.96 19.46
CA ILE A 186 12.61 12.30 18.34
C ILE A 186 11.51 13.30 18.74
N SER A 187 11.17 13.39 20.01
CA SER A 187 10.14 14.30 20.54
C SER A 187 10.45 15.78 20.27
N ASP A 188 11.72 16.16 20.06
CA ASP A 188 12.11 17.52 19.74
C ASP A 188 11.56 18.00 18.39
N TYR A 189 11.35 17.08 17.47
CA TYR A 189 10.82 17.33 16.12
C TYR A 189 9.30 17.28 16.04
N LEU A 190 8.64 16.64 17.03
CA LEU A 190 7.22 16.31 17.00
C LEU A 190 6.37 17.32 17.78
N GLU A 191 5.11 17.48 17.38
CA GLU A 191 4.08 18.20 18.13
C GLU A 191 3.66 17.35 19.34
N CYS A 192 4.59 17.15 20.27
CA CYS A 192 4.30 16.51 21.53
C CYS A 192 4.08 17.62 22.55
N ASP A 193 2.94 17.65 23.21
CA ASP A 193 2.86 18.33 24.48
C ASP A 193 3.81 17.60 25.42
N VAL A 194 4.80 18.34 25.91
CA VAL A 194 5.70 17.85 26.95
C VAL A 194 4.88 17.93 28.24
N ASP A 195 3.92 17.02 28.38
CA ASP A 195 3.14 16.89 29.60
C ASP A 195 3.90 16.00 30.57
N GLU A 196 4.29 16.65 31.63
CA GLU A 196 4.51 16.38 33.04
C GLU A 196 4.61 14.92 33.51
#